data_6356cde59df284796b62f77c48fa1436
#
_entry.id   6356cde59df284796b62f77c48fa1436
#
_cell.length_a   1.000
_cell.length_b   1.000
_cell.length_c   1.000
_cell.angle_alpha   90.00
_cell.angle_beta   90.00
_cell.angle_gamma   90.00
#
_symmetry.space_group_name_H-M   'P 1'
#
loop_
_entity.id
_entity.type
_entity.pdbx_description
1 polymer ?
#
loop_
_entity_poly.entity_id
_entity_poly.type
_entity_poly.pdbx_seq_one_letter_code
_entity_poly.pdbx_strand_id
1 'polypeptide(L)'
;MHHSRLCSLQIDCKVEDIDAAARFWAAALGWRVDTDHPGSRDNYRQLATPPGEPMVQLQRVEHESRVHLDIEADDIEAEVARLEKLDATVFKRLERWVVMQAPTGQRFCVVRAQRPGFPKNATRWE
;
A
#
# COMPACT_ATOMS: atom_id res chain seq x y z
N MET A 1 -1.67 -16.88 -15.55
CA MET A 1 -1.81 -15.46 -15.96
C MET A 1 -2.47 -14.65 -14.84
N HIS A 2 -1.90 -13.52 -14.50
CA HIS A 2 -2.49 -12.62 -13.53
C HIS A 2 -2.03 -11.19 -13.83
N HIS A 3 -2.59 -10.23 -13.10
CA HIS A 3 -2.26 -8.80 -13.26
C HIS A 3 -1.82 -8.22 -11.93
N SER A 4 -0.90 -7.27 -12.00
CA SER A 4 -0.51 -6.50 -10.81
C SER A 4 -0.03 -5.11 -11.19
N ARG A 5 -0.04 -4.20 -10.21
CA ARG A 5 0.49 -2.83 -10.34
C ARG A 5 0.70 -2.23 -8.97
N LEU A 6 1.42 -1.12 -8.93
CA LEU A 6 1.53 -0.33 -7.70
C LEU A 6 0.14 0.13 -7.27
N CYS A 7 -0.23 -0.19 -6.04
CA CYS A 7 -1.51 0.21 -5.45
C CYS A 7 -1.39 1.52 -4.68
N SER A 8 -0.46 1.57 -3.73
CA SER A 8 -0.38 2.69 -2.80
C SER A 8 1.01 2.86 -2.23
N LEU A 9 1.25 4.09 -1.77
CA LEU A 9 2.36 4.44 -0.91
C LEU A 9 1.79 4.52 0.51
N GLN A 10 2.35 3.73 1.42
CA GLN A 10 1.94 3.70 2.81
C GLN A 10 2.96 4.48 3.63
N ILE A 11 2.53 5.56 4.26
CA ILE A 11 3.39 6.35 5.14
C ILE A 11 3.17 5.85 6.56
N ASP A 12 4.10 5.04 7.04
CA ASP A 12 4.04 4.48 8.39
C ASP A 12 4.59 5.51 9.37
N CYS A 13 3.76 5.89 10.34
CA CYS A 13 4.05 6.97 11.27
C CYS A 13 4.10 6.45 12.69
N LYS A 14 5.26 6.56 13.32
CA LYS A 14 5.39 6.27 14.75
C LYS A 14 4.99 7.53 15.52
N VAL A 15 3.70 7.69 15.75
CA VAL A 15 3.10 8.87 16.38
C VAL A 15 1.98 8.46 17.32
N GLU A 16 1.62 9.34 18.23
CA GLU A 16 0.44 9.13 19.08
C GLU A 16 -0.84 9.59 18.38
N ASP A 17 -0.75 10.69 17.60
CA ASP A 17 -1.91 11.29 16.95
C ASP A 17 -1.81 11.16 15.42
N ILE A 18 -2.51 10.17 14.88
CA ILE A 18 -2.53 9.94 13.43
C ILE A 18 -3.21 11.08 12.68
N ASP A 19 -4.15 11.78 13.31
CA ASP A 19 -4.82 12.89 12.63
C ASP A 19 -3.88 14.08 12.44
N ALA A 20 -3.00 14.35 13.40
CA ALA A 20 -1.97 15.38 13.24
C ALA A 20 -1.00 15.02 12.12
N ALA A 21 -0.58 13.75 12.04
CA ALA A 21 0.27 13.27 10.96
C ALA A 21 -0.43 13.42 9.61
N ALA A 22 -1.70 13.07 9.53
CA ALA A 22 -2.48 13.19 8.30
C ALA A 22 -2.60 14.65 7.86
N ARG A 23 -2.83 15.57 8.78
CA ARG A 23 -2.89 17.00 8.45
C ARG A 23 -1.57 17.50 7.88
N PHE A 24 -0.45 17.07 8.44
CA PHE A 24 0.87 17.45 7.92
C PHE A 24 1.03 16.98 6.48
N TRP A 25 0.81 15.68 6.23
CA TRP A 25 1.06 15.12 4.91
C TRP A 25 0.08 15.64 3.86
N ALA A 26 -1.18 15.84 4.24
CA ALA A 26 -2.17 16.44 3.35
C ALA A 26 -1.74 17.84 2.94
N ALA A 27 -1.33 18.67 3.90
CA ALA A 27 -0.87 20.02 3.62
C ALA A 27 0.42 20.01 2.78
N ALA A 28 1.36 19.14 3.10
CA ALA A 28 2.63 19.03 2.38
C ALA A 28 2.41 18.66 0.91
N LEU A 29 1.43 17.79 0.61
CA LEU A 29 1.16 17.31 -0.73
C LEU A 29 0.08 18.13 -1.47
N GLY A 30 -0.56 19.08 -0.78
CA GLY A 30 -1.61 19.89 -1.37
C GLY A 30 -2.93 19.15 -1.54
N TRP A 31 -3.18 18.15 -0.71
CA TRP A 31 -4.41 17.36 -0.73
C TRP A 31 -5.16 17.53 0.59
N ARG A 32 -6.33 16.95 0.69
CA ARG A 32 -7.09 16.90 1.95
C ARG A 32 -7.11 15.47 2.49
N VAL A 33 -7.40 15.33 3.77
CA VAL A 33 -7.67 14.01 4.37
C VAL A 33 -9.08 13.60 3.94
N ASP A 34 -9.20 12.40 3.38
CA ASP A 34 -10.51 11.85 2.99
C ASP A 34 -11.08 11.05 4.16
N THR A 35 -11.81 11.75 5.04
CA THR A 35 -12.35 11.15 6.26
C THR A 35 -13.48 10.17 6.00
N ASP A 36 -14.10 10.24 4.83
CA ASP A 36 -15.23 9.36 4.48
C ASP A 36 -14.76 8.08 3.76
N HIS A 37 -13.48 8.02 3.40
CA HIS A 37 -12.94 6.84 2.72
C HIS A 37 -12.89 5.66 3.70
N PRO A 38 -13.25 4.43 3.25
CA PRO A 38 -13.15 3.24 4.11
C PRO A 38 -11.75 3.01 4.68
N GLY A 39 -10.70 3.52 4.02
CA GLY A 39 -9.33 3.46 4.51
C GLY A 39 -9.00 4.45 5.62
N SER A 40 -9.92 5.37 5.96
CA SER A 40 -9.72 6.34 7.06
C SER A 40 -10.43 5.87 8.32
N ARG A 41 -9.90 4.82 8.93
CA ARG A 41 -10.48 4.26 10.17
C ARG A 41 -9.36 3.69 11.05
N ASP A 42 -9.61 3.61 12.35
CA ASP A 42 -8.67 3.05 13.33
C ASP A 42 -7.31 3.74 13.23
N ASN A 43 -6.26 3.01 12.93
CA ASN A 43 -4.91 3.53 12.81
C ASN A 43 -4.54 3.99 11.40
N TYR A 44 -5.53 4.13 10.51
CA TYR A 44 -5.30 4.49 9.11
C TYR A 44 -5.99 5.79 8.76
N ARG A 45 -5.35 6.59 7.89
CA ARG A 45 -5.97 7.78 7.28
C ARG A 45 -5.65 7.78 5.79
N GLN A 46 -6.67 7.96 4.98
CA GLN A 46 -6.56 8.03 3.53
C GLN A 46 -6.48 9.49 3.10
N LEU A 47 -5.53 9.85 2.24
CA LEU A 47 -5.53 11.16 1.60
C LEU A 47 -6.35 11.11 0.32
N ALA A 48 -6.95 12.25 -0.04
CA ALA A 48 -7.72 12.37 -1.27
C ALA A 48 -6.76 12.58 -2.45
N THR A 49 -6.20 11.46 -2.94
CA THR A 49 -5.27 11.49 -4.07
C THR A 49 -6.02 11.69 -5.38
N PRO A 50 -5.41 12.38 -6.36
CA PRO A 50 -6.03 12.55 -7.67
C PRO A 50 -6.31 11.20 -8.36
N PRO A 51 -7.39 11.11 -9.16
CA PRO A 51 -7.66 9.90 -9.92
C PRO A 51 -6.49 9.53 -10.84
N GLY A 52 -6.21 8.24 -10.94
CA GLY A 52 -5.13 7.74 -11.79
C GLY A 52 -3.78 7.64 -11.10
N GLU A 53 -3.59 8.28 -9.96
CA GLU A 53 -2.37 8.15 -9.17
C GLU A 53 -2.51 7.03 -8.13
N PRO A 54 -1.38 6.43 -7.71
CA PRO A 54 -1.41 5.50 -6.58
C PRO A 54 -1.98 6.19 -5.34
N MET A 55 -2.69 5.43 -4.52
CA MET A 55 -3.22 5.97 -3.26
C MET A 55 -2.08 6.32 -2.31
N VAL A 56 -2.28 7.32 -1.46
CA VAL A 56 -1.39 7.63 -0.35
C VAL A 56 -2.20 7.49 0.92
N GLN A 57 -1.76 6.57 1.78
CA GLN A 57 -2.43 6.27 3.04
C GLN A 57 -1.42 6.36 4.17
N LEU A 58 -1.86 6.83 5.32
CA LEU A 58 -1.04 6.86 6.52
C LEU A 58 -1.46 5.73 7.46
N GLN A 59 -0.48 5.17 8.17
CA GLN A 59 -0.71 4.15 9.18
C GLN A 59 0.03 4.53 10.45
N ARG A 60 -0.66 4.47 11.59
CA ARG A 60 -0.01 4.60 12.89
C ARG A 60 0.66 3.27 13.22
N VAL A 61 1.96 3.32 13.54
CA VAL A 61 2.75 2.12 13.81
C VAL A 61 3.57 2.30 15.09
N GLU A 62 4.04 1.17 15.62
CA GLU A 62 4.90 1.18 16.81
C GLU A 62 6.40 1.10 16.45
N HIS A 63 6.73 0.65 15.23
CA HIS A 63 8.11 0.64 14.78
C HIS A 63 8.52 2.01 14.24
N GLU A 64 9.79 2.19 13.89
CA GLU A 64 10.28 3.46 13.35
C GLU A 64 9.52 3.85 12.08
N SER A 65 9.31 5.15 11.92
CA SER A 65 8.60 5.70 10.76
C SER A 65 9.34 5.35 9.46
N ARG A 66 8.56 4.96 8.46
CA ARG A 66 9.10 4.59 7.14
C ARG A 66 7.98 4.64 6.11
N VAL A 67 8.34 4.51 4.84
CA VAL A 67 7.36 4.38 3.75
C VAL A 67 7.48 2.97 3.18
N HIS A 68 6.35 2.32 2.95
CA HIS A 68 6.36 1.07 2.21
C HIS A 68 5.36 1.11 1.06
N LEU A 69 5.56 0.21 0.10
CA LEU A 69 4.71 0.11 -1.08
C LEU A 69 3.73 -1.04 -0.92
N ASP A 70 2.52 -0.86 -1.45
CA ASP A 70 1.58 -1.95 -1.64
C ASP A 70 1.46 -2.20 -3.15
N ILE A 71 1.57 -3.47 -3.53
CA ILE A 71 1.33 -3.94 -4.90
C ILE A 71 -0.03 -4.64 -4.90
N GLU A 72 -0.94 -4.19 -5.75
CA GLU A 72 -2.24 -4.86 -5.87
C GLU A 72 -2.22 -5.88 -7.00
N ALA A 73 -2.91 -6.98 -6.77
CA ALA A 73 -2.97 -8.09 -7.71
C ALA A 73 -4.35 -8.75 -7.69
N ASP A 74 -4.74 -9.29 -8.83
CA ASP A 74 -5.96 -10.10 -8.92
C ASP A 74 -5.76 -11.54 -8.44
N ASP A 75 -4.51 -11.97 -8.33
CA ASP A 75 -4.13 -13.27 -7.74
C ASP A 75 -2.89 -13.05 -6.87
N ILE A 76 -3.12 -12.94 -5.56
CA ILE A 76 -2.05 -12.65 -4.62
C ILE A 76 -0.98 -13.74 -4.62
N GLU A 77 -1.37 -15.02 -4.63
CA GLU A 77 -0.39 -16.10 -4.58
C GLU A 77 0.44 -16.18 -5.86
N ALA A 78 -0.16 -15.91 -7.01
CA ALA A 78 0.58 -15.85 -8.27
C ALA A 78 1.59 -14.69 -8.26
N GLU A 79 1.20 -13.55 -7.70
CA GLU A 79 2.11 -12.39 -7.58
C GLU A 79 3.23 -12.68 -6.60
N VAL A 80 2.93 -13.30 -5.45
CA VAL A 80 3.95 -13.72 -4.50
C VAL A 80 4.97 -14.65 -5.17
N ALA A 81 4.49 -15.65 -5.92
CA ALA A 81 5.37 -16.59 -6.62
C ALA A 81 6.25 -15.88 -7.64
N ARG A 82 5.69 -14.91 -8.38
CA ARG A 82 6.45 -14.11 -9.34
C ARG A 82 7.56 -13.33 -8.65
N LEU A 83 7.23 -12.70 -7.52
CA LEU A 83 8.19 -11.88 -6.77
C LEU A 83 9.26 -12.73 -6.10
N GLU A 84 8.93 -13.94 -5.67
CA GLU A 84 9.93 -14.87 -5.12
C GLU A 84 10.97 -15.25 -6.18
N LYS A 85 10.57 -15.34 -7.44
CA LYS A 85 11.52 -15.57 -8.54
C LYS A 85 12.44 -14.38 -8.77
N LEU A 86 12.09 -13.21 -8.24
CA LEU A 86 12.91 -12.00 -8.28
C LEU A 86 13.69 -11.82 -6.97
N ASP A 87 13.80 -12.87 -6.18
CA ASP A 87 14.56 -12.92 -4.92
C ASP A 87 13.89 -12.17 -3.75
N ALA A 88 12.62 -11.86 -3.84
CA ALA A 88 11.87 -11.42 -2.68
C ALA A 88 11.50 -12.64 -1.82
N THR A 89 11.29 -12.41 -0.53
CA THR A 89 10.90 -13.47 0.41
C THR A 89 9.61 -13.08 1.12
N VAL A 90 8.83 -14.08 1.51
CA VAL A 90 7.65 -13.85 2.34
C VAL A 90 8.11 -13.60 3.77
N PHE A 91 7.73 -12.46 4.32
CA PHE A 91 7.97 -12.16 5.73
C PHE A 91 6.84 -12.66 6.61
N LYS A 92 5.57 -12.38 6.22
CA LYS A 92 4.41 -12.77 7.00
C LYS A 92 3.18 -12.86 6.10
N ARG A 93 2.43 -13.94 6.23
CA ARG A 93 1.13 -14.07 5.58
C ARG A 93 0.04 -13.66 6.55
N LEU A 94 -0.80 -12.72 6.13
CA LEU A 94 -1.98 -12.31 6.87
C LEU A 94 -3.22 -12.80 6.12
N GLU A 95 -4.38 -12.65 6.72
CA GLU A 95 -5.60 -13.18 6.13
C GLU A 95 -5.91 -12.60 4.74
N ARG A 96 -5.65 -11.29 4.55
CA ARG A 96 -6.04 -10.56 3.34
C ARG A 96 -4.89 -10.05 2.51
N TRP A 97 -3.65 -10.13 3.03
CA TRP A 97 -2.47 -9.69 2.28
C TRP A 97 -1.23 -10.40 2.76
N VAL A 98 -0.18 -10.26 1.99
CA VAL A 98 1.10 -10.87 2.31
C VAL A 98 2.15 -9.78 2.45
N VAL A 99 2.89 -9.79 3.55
CA VAL A 99 4.04 -8.92 3.75
C VAL A 99 5.26 -9.64 3.21
N MET A 100 5.98 -8.96 2.32
CA MET A 100 7.19 -9.50 1.71
C MET A 100 8.40 -8.63 2.06
N GLN A 101 9.58 -9.17 1.83
CA GLN A 101 10.82 -8.43 1.92
C GLN A 101 11.54 -8.48 0.58
N ALA A 102 11.90 -7.31 0.08
CA ALA A 102 12.65 -7.19 -1.16
C ALA A 102 14.11 -7.59 -0.95
N PRO A 103 14.82 -8.02 -2.00
CA PRO A 103 16.27 -8.29 -1.88
C PRO A 103 17.06 -7.07 -1.44
N THR A 104 16.52 -5.89 -1.60
CA THR A 104 17.10 -4.62 -1.14
C THR A 104 16.77 -4.27 0.31
N GLY A 105 16.03 -5.14 1.01
CA GLY A 105 15.78 -5.02 2.43
C GLY A 105 14.45 -4.38 2.84
N GLN A 106 13.76 -3.68 1.94
CA GLN A 106 12.50 -3.05 2.27
C GLN A 106 11.37 -4.07 2.41
N ARG A 107 10.49 -3.82 3.36
CA ARG A 107 9.23 -4.54 3.48
C ARG A 107 8.20 -3.90 2.55
N PHE A 108 7.37 -4.70 1.95
CA PHE A 108 6.25 -4.23 1.12
C PHE A 108 5.13 -5.26 1.19
N CYS A 109 3.95 -4.89 0.71
CA CYS A 109 2.80 -5.77 0.80
C CYS A 109 2.22 -6.08 -0.57
N VAL A 110 1.70 -7.29 -0.71
CA VAL A 110 0.89 -7.70 -1.85
C VAL A 110 -0.55 -7.79 -1.37
N VAL A 111 -1.42 -7.02 -2.00
CA VAL A 111 -2.81 -6.83 -1.56
C VAL A 111 -3.77 -7.12 -2.71
N ARG A 112 -5.06 -7.22 -2.39
CA ARG A 112 -6.09 -7.34 -3.41
C ARG A 112 -6.21 -6.04 -4.19
N ALA A 113 -6.69 -6.14 -5.43
CA ALA A 113 -6.94 -4.97 -6.26
C ALA A 113 -7.95 -4.05 -5.58
N GLN A 114 -7.61 -2.77 -5.46
CA GLN A 114 -8.41 -1.78 -4.74
C GLN A 114 -8.70 -0.54 -5.57
N ARG A 115 -7.81 -0.17 -6.50
CA ARG A 115 -7.96 1.06 -7.27
C ARG A 115 -8.81 0.85 -8.50
N PRO A 116 -9.57 1.87 -8.95
CA PRO A 116 -10.33 1.79 -10.20
C PRO A 116 -9.41 1.52 -11.40
N GLY A 117 -9.97 0.92 -12.44
CA GLY A 117 -9.25 0.67 -13.69
C GLY A 117 -8.50 -0.66 -13.74
N PHE A 118 -8.49 -1.41 -12.65
CA PHE A 118 -7.88 -2.74 -12.62
C PHE A 118 -8.81 -3.77 -13.29
N PRO A 119 -8.31 -4.70 -14.12
CA PRO A 119 -6.89 -4.93 -14.45
C PRO A 119 -6.40 -4.17 -15.69
N LYS A 120 -7.26 -3.37 -16.32
CA LYS A 120 -6.95 -2.73 -17.60
C LYS A 120 -5.67 -1.87 -17.53
N ASN A 121 -5.46 -1.20 -16.41
CA ASN A 121 -4.30 -0.34 -16.19
C ASN A 121 -3.20 -1.04 -15.40
N ALA A 122 -3.16 -2.35 -15.40
CA ALA A 122 -2.17 -3.15 -14.69
C ALA A 122 -1.31 -3.94 -15.67
N THR A 123 -0.14 -4.37 -15.21
CA THR A 123 0.73 -5.23 -16.01
C THR A 123 0.17 -6.64 -16.00
N ARG A 124 0.08 -7.24 -17.17
CA ARG A 124 -0.32 -8.64 -17.32
C ARG A 124 0.92 -9.53 -17.30
N TRP A 125 0.88 -10.54 -16.47
CA TRP A 125 1.96 -11.52 -16.34
C TRP A 125 1.47 -12.88 -16.85
N GLU A 126 2.28 -13.54 -17.65
CA GLU A 126 1.95 -14.87 -18.18
C GLU A 126 2.39 -16.02 -17.26
#